data_b6085203cea8d665bb146d4120bc5669
#
_entry.id   b6085203cea8d665bb146d4120bc5669
#
_cell.length_a   1.000
_cell.length_b   1.000
_cell.length_c   1.000
_cell.angle_alpha   90.00
_cell.angle_beta   90.00
_cell.angle_gamma   90.00
#
_symmetry.space_group_name_H-M   'P 1'
#
loop_
_entity.id
_entity.type
_entity.pdbx_description
1 polymer ?
#
loop_
_entity_poly.entity_id
_entity_poly.type
_entity_poly.pdbx_seq_one_letter_code
_entity_poly.pdbx_strand_id
1 'polypeptide(L)'
;YLTSNTKIPTILASSQMSDKSARFWTGLGYFLARKVFGKVDHVLAVDPKQEALFKKLGAKNVRSLTSLKSIADKPPVNKNYIFNLKKDLSKKKILLASSTHPGEEELMIKLADFLRKNAKDDVLIIIAPRHIKRSLSIQNRIKAAGFDIKSRSKKEFPSKNDVFYLADTMGEMGSLIEIADLVYVAGSMVPAGGHSPSEASQFGKAVIMGPHTEKCNAQIKDLVWSGGAIQIEKNNNMNKNFTDSIFELLSNPERIEDMGKNSLIASGYAQQRADEASVYLLKLLQKNDKKKLLYND
;
A
#
# COMPACT_ATOMS: atom_id res chain seq x y z
N TYR A 1 -20.78 -24.65 -0.48
CA TYR A 1 -21.67 -25.82 -0.64
C TYR A 1 -21.03 -26.90 -1.55
N LEU A 2 -20.35 -26.50 -2.63
CA LEU A 2 -19.73 -27.42 -3.59
C LEU A 2 -18.52 -28.18 -3.03
N THR A 3 -17.77 -27.58 -2.09
CA THR A 3 -16.55 -28.19 -1.51
C THR A 3 -16.82 -29.05 -0.27
N SER A 4 -17.96 -28.88 0.41
CA SER A 4 -18.25 -29.59 1.66
C SER A 4 -18.54 -31.09 1.49
N ASN A 5 -18.78 -31.55 0.26
CA ASN A 5 -19.00 -32.97 -0.08
C ASN A 5 -17.80 -33.59 -0.79
N THR A 6 -16.73 -32.85 -0.99
CA THR A 6 -15.47 -33.37 -1.54
C THR A 6 -14.49 -33.64 -0.39
N LYS A 7 -13.66 -34.65 -0.54
CA LYS A 7 -12.56 -34.94 0.41
C LYS A 7 -11.38 -33.95 0.24
N ILE A 8 -11.60 -32.82 -0.49
CA ILE A 8 -10.58 -31.81 -0.78
C ILE A 8 -10.59 -30.80 0.37
N PRO A 9 -9.45 -30.56 1.05
CA PRO A 9 -9.38 -29.60 2.13
C PRO A 9 -9.59 -28.17 1.62
N THR A 10 -10.38 -27.41 2.35
CA THR A 10 -10.68 -26.00 2.05
C THR A 10 -9.86 -25.10 2.95
N ILE A 11 -9.01 -24.26 2.36
CA ILE A 11 -8.15 -23.32 3.07
C ILE A 11 -8.51 -21.89 2.64
N LEU A 12 -8.82 -21.02 3.58
CA LEU A 12 -8.92 -19.57 3.36
C LEU A 12 -7.59 -18.93 3.74
N ALA A 13 -6.86 -18.45 2.75
CA ALA A 13 -5.58 -17.75 2.95
C ALA A 13 -5.75 -16.23 2.89
N SER A 14 -4.88 -15.49 3.59
CA SER A 14 -4.93 -14.01 3.70
C SER A 14 -6.32 -13.49 4.11
N SER A 15 -6.94 -14.19 5.07
CA SER A 15 -8.32 -13.94 5.44
C SER A 15 -8.46 -12.68 6.28
N GLN A 16 -9.25 -11.76 5.76
CA GLN A 16 -9.62 -10.53 6.48
C GLN A 16 -11.06 -10.13 6.13
N MET A 17 -11.68 -9.43 7.06
CA MET A 17 -13.05 -8.94 6.92
C MET A 17 -13.12 -7.49 7.37
N SER A 18 -13.79 -6.64 6.58
CA SER A 18 -14.02 -5.24 6.96
C SER A 18 -14.90 -5.15 8.22
N ASP A 19 -14.76 -4.05 8.97
CA ASP A 19 -15.57 -3.85 10.19
C ASP A 19 -17.09 -3.84 9.88
N LYS A 20 -17.50 -3.37 8.70
CA LYS A 20 -18.90 -3.43 8.25
C LYS A 20 -19.36 -4.88 8.05
N SER A 21 -18.58 -5.69 7.36
CA SER A 21 -18.87 -7.11 7.17
C SER A 21 -18.80 -7.88 8.48
N ALA A 22 -17.82 -7.58 9.33
CA ALA A 22 -17.70 -8.21 10.65
C ALA A 22 -18.94 -7.97 11.51
N ARG A 23 -19.46 -6.74 11.56
CA ARG A 23 -20.69 -6.39 12.28
C ARG A 23 -21.89 -7.17 11.76
N PHE A 24 -22.06 -7.28 10.44
CA PHE A 24 -23.14 -8.06 9.86
C PHE A 24 -23.04 -9.55 10.22
N TRP A 25 -21.85 -10.15 10.01
CA TRP A 25 -21.63 -11.58 10.22
C TRP A 25 -21.59 -11.99 11.72
N THR A 26 -21.27 -11.08 12.62
CA THR A 26 -21.36 -11.33 14.07
C THR A 26 -22.72 -11.00 14.67
N GLY A 27 -23.61 -10.36 13.89
CA GLY A 27 -24.99 -10.03 14.25
C GLY A 27 -25.99 -10.88 13.48
N LEU A 28 -26.73 -10.24 12.56
CA LEU A 28 -27.83 -10.90 11.80
C LEU A 28 -27.38 -12.13 10.99
N GLY A 29 -26.16 -12.12 10.46
CA GLY A 29 -25.60 -13.23 9.67
C GLY A 29 -24.98 -14.36 10.51
N TYR A 30 -25.02 -14.32 11.83
CA TYR A 30 -24.20 -15.18 12.70
C TYR A 30 -24.43 -16.69 12.49
N PHE A 31 -25.67 -17.13 12.44
CA PHE A 31 -25.99 -18.54 12.22
C PHE A 31 -25.51 -19.04 10.85
N LEU A 32 -25.63 -18.21 9.82
CA LEU A 32 -25.15 -18.54 8.48
C LEU A 32 -23.62 -18.55 8.46
N ALA A 33 -22.97 -17.58 9.13
CA ALA A 33 -21.52 -17.55 9.25
C ALA A 33 -20.97 -18.85 9.86
N ARG A 34 -21.54 -19.33 10.95
CA ARG A 34 -21.14 -20.60 11.59
C ARG A 34 -21.29 -21.80 10.67
N LYS A 35 -22.34 -21.84 9.84
CA LYS A 35 -22.51 -22.91 8.86
C LYS A 35 -21.47 -22.85 7.75
N VAL A 36 -21.09 -21.64 7.32
CA VAL A 36 -20.10 -21.43 6.24
C VAL A 36 -18.69 -21.67 6.75
N PHE A 37 -18.26 -20.92 7.78
CA PHE A 37 -16.89 -20.99 8.31
C PHE A 37 -16.61 -22.26 9.07
N GLY A 38 -17.64 -22.90 9.68
CA GLY A 38 -17.49 -24.20 10.33
C GLY A 38 -17.20 -25.37 9.39
N LYS A 39 -17.37 -25.17 8.06
CA LYS A 39 -17.03 -26.15 7.01
C LYS A 39 -15.66 -25.89 6.38
N VAL A 40 -15.00 -24.79 6.72
CA VAL A 40 -13.64 -24.49 6.26
C VAL A 40 -12.64 -25.22 7.14
N ASP A 41 -11.74 -25.99 6.54
CA ASP A 41 -10.78 -26.80 7.27
C ASP A 41 -9.70 -25.95 7.95
N HIS A 42 -9.20 -24.92 7.26
CA HIS A 42 -8.20 -24.00 7.79
C HIS A 42 -8.48 -22.56 7.37
N VAL A 43 -8.29 -21.62 8.29
CA VAL A 43 -8.36 -20.17 8.04
C VAL A 43 -7.02 -19.54 8.46
N LEU A 44 -6.34 -18.92 7.52
CA LEU A 44 -5.10 -18.17 7.74
C LEU A 44 -5.45 -16.69 7.76
N ALA A 45 -5.64 -16.16 8.95
CA ALA A 45 -6.00 -14.77 9.18
C ALA A 45 -4.77 -13.85 9.04
N VAL A 46 -4.96 -12.61 8.61
CA VAL A 46 -3.87 -11.65 8.39
C VAL A 46 -3.30 -11.08 9.68
N ASP A 47 -4.05 -11.12 10.77
CA ASP A 47 -3.65 -10.59 12.07
C ASP A 47 -4.44 -11.28 13.22
N PRO A 48 -4.03 -11.08 14.50
CA PRO A 48 -4.71 -11.67 15.66
C PRO A 48 -6.16 -11.20 15.82
N LYS A 49 -6.50 -9.95 15.41
CA LYS A 49 -7.89 -9.45 15.46
C LYS A 49 -8.79 -10.25 14.52
N GLN A 50 -8.31 -10.51 13.30
CA GLN A 50 -9.01 -11.32 12.32
C GLN A 50 -9.08 -12.80 12.74
N GLU A 51 -8.04 -13.34 13.36
CA GLU A 51 -8.07 -14.68 13.95
C GLU A 51 -9.19 -14.84 14.96
N ALA A 52 -9.28 -13.92 15.94
CA ALA A 52 -10.34 -13.93 16.94
C ALA A 52 -11.73 -13.82 16.31
N LEU A 53 -11.86 -12.98 15.25
CA LEU A 53 -13.12 -12.81 14.52
C LEU A 53 -13.54 -14.13 13.84
N PHE A 54 -12.68 -14.79 13.08
CA PHE A 54 -13.02 -16.04 12.38
C PHE A 54 -13.31 -17.18 13.35
N LYS A 55 -12.61 -17.26 14.50
CA LYS A 55 -12.96 -18.20 15.59
C LYS A 55 -14.37 -17.95 16.10
N LYS A 56 -14.74 -16.69 16.36
CA LYS A 56 -16.10 -16.30 16.76
C LYS A 56 -17.15 -16.69 15.73
N LEU A 57 -16.82 -16.60 14.43
CA LEU A 57 -17.68 -16.99 13.32
C LEU A 57 -17.76 -18.51 13.09
N GLY A 58 -17.13 -19.32 13.93
CA GLY A 58 -17.25 -20.79 13.92
C GLY A 58 -16.18 -21.53 13.14
N ALA A 59 -15.15 -20.87 12.66
CA ALA A 59 -14.01 -21.55 12.05
C ALA A 59 -13.21 -22.32 13.12
N LYS A 60 -12.85 -23.59 12.82
CA LYS A 60 -12.23 -24.51 13.79
C LYS A 60 -10.71 -24.34 13.90
N ASN A 61 -10.04 -24.31 12.75
CA ASN A 61 -8.58 -24.21 12.68
C ASN A 61 -8.20 -22.84 12.12
N VAL A 62 -8.12 -21.85 13.01
CA VAL A 62 -7.74 -20.48 12.64
C VAL A 62 -6.35 -20.18 13.16
N ARG A 63 -5.49 -19.65 12.32
CA ARG A 63 -4.14 -19.23 12.67
C ARG A 63 -3.86 -17.84 12.13
N SER A 64 -3.32 -16.97 12.98
CA SER A 64 -2.79 -15.69 12.53
C SER A 64 -1.44 -15.91 11.87
N LEU A 65 -1.38 -15.56 10.60
CA LEU A 65 -0.16 -15.47 9.81
C LEU A 65 -0.13 -14.10 9.16
N THR A 66 0.83 -13.79 8.33
CA THR A 66 0.79 -12.52 7.60
C THR A 66 -0.04 -12.62 6.32
N SER A 67 -0.33 -11.45 5.70
CA SER A 67 -0.92 -11.45 4.37
C SER A 67 0.06 -11.99 3.32
N LEU A 68 -0.35 -12.96 2.52
CA LEU A 68 0.45 -13.47 1.40
C LEU A 68 0.74 -12.39 0.33
N LYS A 69 0.06 -11.26 0.35
CA LYS A 69 0.39 -10.11 -0.49
C LYS A 69 1.77 -9.50 -0.17
N SER A 70 2.33 -9.79 1.01
CA SER A 70 3.68 -9.37 1.38
C SER A 70 4.78 -10.17 0.65
N ILE A 71 4.42 -11.29 -0.02
CA ILE A 71 5.33 -12.11 -0.83
C ILE A 71 5.43 -11.58 -2.28
N ALA A 72 4.61 -10.59 -2.66
CA ALA A 72 4.67 -10.06 -4.01
C ALA A 72 6.09 -9.57 -4.33
N ASP A 73 6.59 -9.99 -5.49
CA ASP A 73 7.88 -9.53 -5.97
C ASP A 73 7.91 -8.01 -6.09
N LYS A 74 9.12 -7.46 -5.97
CA LYS A 74 9.37 -6.05 -6.25
C LYS A 74 8.82 -5.68 -7.63
N PRO A 75 8.06 -4.60 -7.77
CA PRO A 75 7.61 -4.15 -9.09
C PRO A 75 8.80 -3.96 -10.04
N PRO A 76 8.65 -4.31 -11.33
CA PRO A 76 9.73 -4.21 -12.30
C PRO A 76 10.19 -2.75 -12.48
N VAL A 77 11.50 -2.61 -12.70
CA VAL A 77 12.16 -1.31 -12.89
C VAL A 77 12.66 -1.19 -14.33
N ASN A 78 12.26 -0.13 -15.03
CA ASN A 78 12.74 0.19 -16.36
C ASN A 78 13.87 1.24 -16.28
N LYS A 79 15.12 0.80 -16.43
CA LYS A 79 16.31 1.67 -16.33
C LYS A 79 16.32 2.80 -17.38
N ASN A 80 15.85 2.53 -18.61
CA ASN A 80 15.78 3.54 -19.67
C ASN A 80 14.75 4.63 -19.34
N TYR A 81 13.61 4.24 -18.75
CA TYR A 81 12.61 5.20 -18.28
C TYR A 81 13.17 6.07 -17.16
N ILE A 82 13.83 5.47 -16.17
CA ILE A 82 14.49 6.19 -15.09
C ILE A 82 15.54 7.17 -15.62
N PHE A 83 16.39 6.73 -16.54
CA PHE A 83 17.42 7.59 -17.13
C PHE A 83 16.81 8.83 -17.76
N ASN A 84 15.79 8.67 -18.60
CA ASN A 84 15.11 9.78 -19.26
C ASN A 84 14.38 10.69 -18.26
N LEU A 85 13.79 10.12 -17.21
CA LEU A 85 13.06 10.88 -16.20
C LEU A 85 14.01 11.72 -15.34
N LYS A 86 15.20 11.19 -15.01
CA LYS A 86 16.20 11.89 -14.18
C LYS A 86 17.10 12.85 -14.96
N LYS A 87 17.11 12.79 -16.28
CA LYS A 87 18.07 13.51 -17.12
C LYS A 87 18.24 14.98 -16.77
N ASP A 88 17.13 15.67 -16.49
CA ASP A 88 17.12 17.11 -16.21
C ASP A 88 16.74 17.45 -14.75
N LEU A 89 16.78 16.44 -13.85
CA LEU A 89 16.31 16.58 -12.46
C LEU A 89 17.44 16.54 -11.41
N SER A 90 18.69 16.74 -11.79
CA SER A 90 19.91 16.43 -11.02
C SER A 90 19.96 16.97 -9.57
N LYS A 91 19.12 17.91 -9.20
CA LYS A 91 19.07 18.50 -7.84
C LYS A 91 17.68 18.46 -7.21
N LYS A 92 16.65 17.96 -7.90
CA LYS A 92 15.30 17.95 -7.35
C LYS A 92 15.08 16.79 -6.41
N LYS A 93 14.44 17.05 -5.28
CA LYS A 93 13.82 16.04 -4.44
C LYS A 93 12.54 15.56 -5.10
N ILE A 94 12.30 14.26 -5.08
CA ILE A 94 11.16 13.63 -5.74
C ILE A 94 10.19 13.12 -4.67
N LEU A 95 9.02 13.75 -4.59
CA LEU A 95 7.87 13.25 -3.85
C LEU A 95 6.96 12.48 -4.80
N LEU A 96 6.81 11.19 -4.60
CA LEU A 96 5.85 10.37 -5.33
C LEU A 96 4.53 10.26 -4.56
N ALA A 97 3.44 10.78 -5.15
CA ALA A 97 2.07 10.51 -4.70
C ALA A 97 1.50 9.30 -5.46
N SER A 98 1.63 8.12 -4.86
CA SER A 98 1.29 6.84 -5.51
C SER A 98 -0.18 6.48 -5.32
N SER A 99 -0.87 6.13 -6.40
CA SER A 99 -2.27 5.67 -6.44
C SER A 99 -3.28 6.69 -5.88
N THR A 100 -3.19 7.95 -6.33
CA THR A 100 -4.05 9.04 -5.84
C THR A 100 -5.53 8.87 -6.18
N HIS A 101 -6.38 9.32 -5.27
CA HIS A 101 -7.84 9.37 -5.38
C HIS A 101 -8.35 10.82 -5.42
N PRO A 102 -9.62 11.05 -5.86
CA PRO A 102 -10.20 12.39 -5.82
C PRO A 102 -10.10 13.06 -4.45
N GLY A 103 -9.60 14.30 -4.42
CA GLY A 103 -9.32 15.07 -3.20
C GLY A 103 -7.85 15.07 -2.79
N GLU A 104 -7.08 14.06 -3.19
CA GLU A 104 -5.65 13.99 -2.84
C GLU A 104 -4.77 14.79 -3.81
N GLU A 105 -5.20 14.96 -5.05
CA GLU A 105 -4.50 15.83 -5.99
C GLU A 105 -4.62 17.32 -5.59
N GLU A 106 -5.77 17.72 -5.04
CA GLU A 106 -5.95 19.06 -4.46
C GLU A 106 -5.02 19.27 -3.25
N LEU A 107 -4.78 18.22 -2.47
CA LEU A 107 -3.82 18.28 -1.37
C LEU A 107 -2.38 18.46 -1.89
N MET A 108 -2.01 17.79 -3.00
CA MET A 108 -0.71 17.99 -3.66
C MET A 108 -0.55 19.40 -4.22
N ILE A 109 -1.60 19.99 -4.77
CA ILE A 109 -1.60 21.39 -5.25
C ILE A 109 -1.36 22.36 -4.08
N LYS A 110 -2.06 22.18 -2.96
CA LYS A 110 -1.85 22.98 -1.75
C LYS A 110 -0.45 22.84 -1.18
N LEU A 111 0.08 21.60 -1.20
CA LEU A 111 1.46 21.33 -0.80
C LEU A 111 2.46 22.06 -1.70
N ALA A 112 2.29 22.02 -3.02
CA ALA A 112 3.16 22.73 -3.97
C ALA A 112 3.15 24.24 -3.72
N ASP A 113 1.98 24.83 -3.49
CA ASP A 113 1.84 26.24 -3.13
C ASP A 113 2.56 26.58 -1.81
N PHE A 114 2.44 25.70 -0.82
CA PHE A 114 3.12 25.87 0.47
C PHE A 114 4.65 25.76 0.29
N LEU A 115 5.14 24.78 -0.45
CA LEU A 115 6.57 24.60 -0.73
C LEU A 115 7.15 25.83 -1.44
N ARG A 116 6.47 26.33 -2.48
CA ARG A 116 6.87 27.54 -3.21
C ARG A 116 6.97 28.77 -2.29
N LYS A 117 5.98 28.98 -1.41
CA LYS A 117 5.98 30.08 -0.43
C LYS A 117 7.11 30.00 0.60
N ASN A 118 7.63 28.79 0.84
CA ASN A 118 8.72 28.53 1.78
C ASN A 118 10.08 28.30 1.08
N ALA A 119 10.23 28.79 -0.16
CA ALA A 119 11.46 28.70 -0.95
C ALA A 119 11.99 27.24 -1.14
N LYS A 120 11.08 26.29 -1.31
CA LYS A 120 11.37 24.89 -1.62
C LYS A 120 11.00 24.57 -3.08
N ASP A 121 11.65 25.27 -4.02
CA ASP A 121 11.41 25.10 -5.46
C ASP A 121 12.15 23.90 -6.05
N ASP A 122 12.97 23.22 -5.26
CA ASP A 122 13.75 22.05 -5.62
C ASP A 122 12.97 20.72 -5.51
N VAL A 123 11.65 20.75 -5.42
CA VAL A 123 10.80 19.57 -5.31
C VAL A 123 10.05 19.32 -6.62
N LEU A 124 10.04 18.05 -7.06
CA LEU A 124 9.15 17.53 -8.08
C LEU A 124 8.11 16.64 -7.44
N ILE A 125 6.83 16.93 -7.62
CA ILE A 125 5.72 16.10 -7.19
C ILE A 125 5.27 15.24 -8.38
N ILE A 126 5.50 13.93 -8.29
CA ILE A 126 5.01 12.96 -9.26
C ILE A 126 3.65 12.46 -8.79
N ILE A 127 2.61 12.65 -9.59
CA ILE A 127 1.27 12.13 -9.32
C ILE A 127 1.04 10.89 -10.19
N ALA A 128 0.86 9.74 -9.56
CA ALA A 128 0.46 8.50 -10.21
C ALA A 128 -0.99 8.15 -9.78
N PRO A 129 -2.00 8.47 -10.59
CA PRO A 129 -3.40 8.29 -10.19
C PRO A 129 -3.80 6.81 -10.19
N ARG A 130 -4.64 6.40 -9.22
CA ARG A 130 -5.20 5.04 -9.17
C ARG A 130 -5.97 4.68 -10.43
N HIS A 131 -6.63 5.68 -11.03
CA HIS A 131 -7.42 5.53 -12.25
C HIS A 131 -6.94 6.51 -13.31
N ILE A 132 -6.19 6.02 -14.30
CA ILE A 132 -5.62 6.83 -15.38
C ILE A 132 -6.66 7.61 -16.19
N LYS A 133 -7.92 7.15 -16.23
CA LYS A 133 -9.04 7.87 -16.87
C LYS A 133 -9.25 9.29 -16.30
N ARG A 134 -8.68 9.60 -15.13
CA ARG A 134 -8.76 10.91 -14.49
C ARG A 134 -7.67 11.88 -14.95
N SER A 135 -6.73 11.44 -15.79
CA SER A 135 -5.56 12.24 -16.21
C SER A 135 -5.92 13.64 -16.69
N LEU A 136 -6.90 13.76 -17.57
CA LEU A 136 -7.33 15.06 -18.09
C LEU A 136 -7.88 15.97 -16.99
N SER A 137 -8.71 15.44 -16.09
CA SER A 137 -9.25 16.20 -14.96
C SER A 137 -8.16 16.67 -14.00
N ILE A 138 -7.15 15.83 -13.75
CA ILE A 138 -6.00 16.17 -12.89
C ILE A 138 -5.17 17.27 -13.55
N GLN A 139 -4.83 17.13 -14.84
CA GLN A 139 -4.10 18.16 -15.58
C GLN A 139 -4.81 19.52 -15.54
N ASN A 140 -6.12 19.54 -15.79
CA ASN A 140 -6.92 20.76 -15.78
C ASN A 140 -6.92 21.46 -14.40
N ARG A 141 -7.00 20.68 -13.31
CA ARG A 141 -6.96 21.24 -11.94
C ARG A 141 -5.60 21.83 -11.61
N ILE A 142 -4.51 21.18 -11.97
CA ILE A 142 -3.15 21.64 -11.73
C ILE A 142 -2.90 22.95 -12.53
N LYS A 143 -3.33 22.99 -13.81
CA LYS A 143 -3.23 24.20 -14.65
C LYS A 143 -4.07 25.35 -14.10
N ALA A 144 -5.30 25.06 -13.65
CA ALA A 144 -6.18 26.07 -13.04
C ALA A 144 -5.59 26.66 -11.74
N ALA A 145 -4.72 25.91 -11.05
CA ALA A 145 -3.98 26.39 -9.89
C ALA A 145 -2.68 27.14 -10.25
N GLY A 146 -2.41 27.38 -11.54
CA GLY A 146 -1.25 28.14 -12.00
C GLY A 146 0.06 27.36 -12.07
N PHE A 147 -0.01 26.02 -12.20
CA PHE A 147 1.15 25.18 -12.38
C PHE A 147 1.12 24.50 -13.76
N ASP A 148 2.29 24.39 -14.38
CA ASP A 148 2.45 23.54 -15.55
C ASP A 148 2.58 22.08 -15.14
N ILE A 149 2.16 21.18 -16.03
CA ILE A 149 2.26 19.74 -15.82
C ILE A 149 2.53 19.03 -17.14
N LYS A 150 3.57 18.22 -17.14
CA LYS A 150 3.88 17.26 -18.21
C LYS A 150 3.31 15.90 -17.87
N SER A 151 3.02 15.09 -18.89
CA SER A 151 2.41 13.77 -18.67
C SER A 151 3.11 12.65 -19.42
N ARG A 152 3.17 11.49 -18.77
CA ARG A 152 3.81 10.30 -19.30
C ARG A 152 3.11 9.77 -20.55
N SER A 153 1.79 9.79 -20.59
CA SER A 153 1.00 9.35 -21.75
C SER A 153 1.29 10.12 -23.02
N LYS A 154 1.74 11.38 -22.90
CA LYS A 154 2.20 12.21 -24.01
C LYS A 154 3.68 12.02 -24.36
N LYS A 155 4.36 11.07 -23.70
CA LYS A 155 5.80 10.83 -23.82
C LYS A 155 6.68 12.03 -23.40
N GLU A 156 6.13 12.91 -22.58
CA GLU A 156 6.85 14.04 -22.00
C GLU A 156 7.66 13.57 -20.78
N PHE A 157 8.75 14.30 -20.49
CA PHE A 157 9.57 14.11 -19.29
C PHE A 157 9.69 15.43 -18.54
N PRO A 158 9.75 15.40 -17.19
CA PRO A 158 9.90 16.62 -16.41
C PRO A 158 11.30 17.22 -16.56
N SER A 159 11.40 18.52 -16.36
CA SER A 159 12.63 19.31 -16.34
C SER A 159 12.83 19.95 -14.96
N LYS A 160 13.98 20.59 -14.77
CA LYS A 160 14.32 21.29 -13.52
C LYS A 160 13.32 22.38 -13.11
N ASN A 161 12.55 22.93 -14.04
CA ASN A 161 11.57 23.99 -13.75
C ASN A 161 10.18 23.44 -13.43
N ASP A 162 9.92 22.16 -13.69
CA ASP A 162 8.59 21.58 -13.46
C ASP A 162 8.39 21.25 -11.98
N VAL A 163 7.21 21.60 -11.46
CA VAL A 163 6.78 21.26 -10.09
C VAL A 163 5.98 19.96 -10.09
N PHE A 164 5.23 19.70 -11.17
CA PHE A 164 4.38 18.53 -11.29
C PHE A 164 4.74 17.67 -12.50
N TYR A 165 4.65 16.35 -12.30
CA TYR A 165 4.68 15.36 -13.36
C TYR A 165 3.55 14.35 -13.17
N LEU A 166 2.76 14.09 -14.22
CA LEU A 166 1.68 13.12 -14.20
C LEU A 166 2.15 11.80 -14.80
N ALA A 167 2.28 10.79 -13.95
CA ALA A 167 2.59 9.42 -14.34
C ALA A 167 1.30 8.63 -14.61
N ASP A 168 0.68 8.90 -15.75
CA ASP A 168 -0.64 8.41 -16.14
C ASP A 168 -0.58 7.20 -17.09
N THR A 169 0.39 6.32 -16.87
CA THR A 169 0.53 5.03 -17.56
C THR A 169 0.56 3.89 -16.56
N MET A 170 0.38 2.65 -17.04
CA MET A 170 0.39 1.45 -16.21
C MET A 170 1.74 0.74 -16.27
N GLY A 171 2.09 0.01 -15.19
CA GLY A 171 3.25 -0.88 -15.15
C GLY A 171 4.59 -0.18 -14.84
N GLU A 172 4.61 1.12 -14.56
CA GLU A 172 5.83 1.89 -14.32
C GLU A 172 6.05 2.24 -12.82
N MET A 173 5.20 1.74 -11.91
CA MET A 173 5.24 2.10 -10.48
C MET A 173 6.59 1.77 -9.84
N GLY A 174 7.21 0.61 -10.15
CA GLY A 174 8.53 0.25 -9.63
C GLY A 174 9.60 1.29 -10.00
N SER A 175 9.59 1.78 -11.24
CA SER A 175 10.53 2.82 -11.69
C SER A 175 10.30 4.16 -10.98
N LEU A 176 9.04 4.52 -10.71
CA LEU A 176 8.69 5.76 -10.01
C LEU A 176 9.10 5.69 -8.53
N ILE A 177 8.86 4.56 -7.87
CA ILE A 177 9.28 4.34 -6.49
C ILE A 177 10.81 4.35 -6.39
N GLU A 178 11.51 3.69 -7.31
CA GLU A 178 12.98 3.62 -7.32
C GLU A 178 13.63 5.01 -7.30
N ILE A 179 13.06 5.99 -8.01
CA ILE A 179 13.63 7.35 -8.07
C ILE A 179 13.14 8.30 -6.99
N ALA A 180 12.05 7.97 -6.30
CA ALA A 180 11.47 8.82 -5.27
C ALA A 180 12.40 8.94 -4.05
N ASP A 181 12.49 10.13 -3.45
CA ASP A 181 13.08 10.34 -2.13
C ASP A 181 12.05 10.01 -1.04
N LEU A 182 10.80 10.44 -1.22
CA LEU A 182 9.69 10.22 -0.30
C LEU A 182 8.46 9.70 -1.07
N VAL A 183 7.78 8.71 -0.51
CA VAL A 183 6.56 8.15 -1.10
C VAL A 183 5.35 8.45 -0.22
N TYR A 184 4.43 9.24 -0.74
CA TYR A 184 3.09 9.34 -0.21
C TYR A 184 2.23 8.21 -0.80
N VAL A 185 1.82 7.26 0.04
CA VAL A 185 0.92 6.17 -0.38
C VAL A 185 -0.52 6.63 -0.19
N ALA A 186 -1.15 6.97 -1.30
CA ALA A 186 -2.43 7.63 -1.34
C ALA A 186 -3.64 6.69 -1.13
N GLY A 187 -4.87 7.22 -1.28
CA GLY A 187 -6.09 6.59 -0.82
C GLY A 187 -6.20 6.61 0.70
N SER A 188 -5.31 7.33 1.37
CA SER A 188 -5.15 7.35 2.81
C SER A 188 -5.52 8.69 3.47
N MET A 189 -5.46 9.81 2.74
CA MET A 189 -5.97 11.11 3.21
C MET A 189 -7.47 11.29 2.92
N VAL A 190 -8.04 10.44 2.09
CA VAL A 190 -9.48 10.34 1.80
C VAL A 190 -9.99 8.96 2.25
N PRO A 191 -11.30 8.75 2.50
CA PRO A 191 -11.84 7.50 3.03
C PRO A 191 -11.90 6.38 1.97
N ALA A 192 -10.80 6.15 1.26
CA ALA A 192 -10.65 5.06 0.30
C ALA A 192 -10.02 3.79 0.92
N GLY A 193 -9.55 3.87 2.17
CA GLY A 193 -9.03 2.75 2.95
C GLY A 193 -7.54 2.48 2.79
N GLY A 194 -6.82 3.33 2.08
CA GLY A 194 -5.37 3.25 1.85
C GLY A 194 -4.95 2.17 0.85
N HIS A 195 -3.81 2.37 0.21
CA HIS A 195 -3.12 1.35 -0.57
C HIS A 195 -1.99 0.72 0.24
N SER A 196 -1.49 -0.45 -0.20
CA SER A 196 -0.40 -1.13 0.49
C SER A 196 0.91 -0.33 0.39
N PRO A 197 1.62 -0.09 1.50
CA PRO A 197 2.93 0.54 1.49
C PRO A 197 4.06 -0.45 1.13
N SER A 198 3.74 -1.74 0.92
CA SER A 198 4.75 -2.81 0.76
C SER A 198 5.69 -2.56 -0.42
N GLU A 199 5.18 -2.05 -1.55
CA GLU A 199 6.04 -1.75 -2.70
C GLU A 199 7.08 -0.67 -2.34
N ALA A 200 6.68 0.42 -1.69
CA ALA A 200 7.61 1.47 -1.26
C ALA A 200 8.63 0.94 -0.24
N SER A 201 8.20 0.10 0.72
CA SER A 201 9.09 -0.47 1.72
C SER A 201 10.11 -1.45 1.15
N GLN A 202 9.74 -2.24 0.14
CA GLN A 202 10.67 -3.12 -0.58
C GLN A 202 11.77 -2.35 -1.30
N PHE A 203 11.52 -1.11 -1.70
CA PHE A 203 12.51 -0.21 -2.29
C PHE A 203 13.29 0.60 -1.24
N GLY A 204 13.04 0.39 0.05
CA GLY A 204 13.70 1.14 1.12
C GLY A 204 13.36 2.62 1.08
N LYS A 205 12.10 2.97 0.78
CA LYS A 205 11.67 4.37 0.71
C LYS A 205 11.00 4.80 2.00
N ALA A 206 11.25 6.03 2.42
CA ALA A 206 10.47 6.68 3.46
C ALA A 206 9.00 6.80 3.01
N VAL A 207 8.08 6.47 3.90
CA VAL A 207 6.65 6.43 3.58
C VAL A 207 5.88 7.42 4.43
N ILE A 208 4.92 8.13 3.82
CA ILE A 208 3.91 8.90 4.53
C ILE A 208 2.52 8.46 4.09
N MET A 209 1.60 8.33 5.04
CA MET A 209 0.20 7.95 4.81
C MET A 209 -0.76 8.78 5.65
N GLY A 210 -1.98 8.92 5.19
CA GLY A 210 -3.07 9.51 5.96
C GLY A 210 -3.69 8.52 6.97
N PRO A 211 -4.78 8.94 7.65
CA PRO A 211 -5.44 8.15 8.69
C PRO A 211 -6.27 6.97 8.17
N HIS A 212 -6.66 6.99 6.90
CA HIS A 212 -7.52 5.95 6.31
C HIS A 212 -6.68 4.81 5.77
N THR A 213 -6.38 3.80 6.60
CA THR A 213 -5.52 2.67 6.28
C THR A 213 -6.17 1.32 6.53
N GLU A 214 -7.50 1.25 6.51
CA GLU A 214 -8.29 0.08 6.90
C GLU A 214 -7.93 -1.18 6.09
N LYS A 215 -7.49 -1.01 4.82
CA LYS A 215 -7.10 -2.11 3.93
C LYS A 215 -5.67 -2.60 4.13
N CYS A 216 -4.82 -1.81 4.80
CA CYS A 216 -3.40 -2.09 5.00
C CYS A 216 -2.91 -1.81 6.42
N ASN A 217 -3.83 -1.81 7.40
CA ASN A 217 -3.59 -1.37 8.77
C ASN A 217 -2.42 -2.12 9.45
N ALA A 218 -2.29 -3.43 9.25
CA ALA A 218 -1.19 -4.19 9.82
C ALA A 218 0.17 -3.75 9.23
N GLN A 219 0.24 -3.58 7.91
CA GLN A 219 1.46 -3.20 7.20
C GLN A 219 1.93 -1.79 7.61
N ILE A 220 1.01 -0.82 7.72
CA ILE A 220 1.39 0.54 8.12
C ILE A 220 1.82 0.59 9.58
N LYS A 221 1.19 -0.15 10.47
CA LYS A 221 1.61 -0.23 11.87
C LYS A 221 3.01 -0.80 12.01
N ASP A 222 3.35 -1.85 11.29
CA ASP A 222 4.70 -2.43 11.29
C ASP A 222 5.74 -1.39 10.81
N LEU A 223 5.41 -0.64 9.75
CA LEU A 223 6.29 0.42 9.22
C LEU A 223 6.44 1.62 10.16
N VAL A 224 5.36 2.06 10.80
CA VAL A 224 5.40 3.15 11.80
C VAL A 224 6.20 2.71 13.02
N TRP A 225 5.97 1.49 13.50
CA TRP A 225 6.71 0.94 14.65
C TRP A 225 8.21 0.81 14.37
N SER A 226 8.60 0.45 13.16
CA SER A 226 10.02 0.39 12.75
C SER A 226 10.64 1.76 12.51
N GLY A 227 9.87 2.83 12.46
CA GLY A 227 10.33 4.17 12.06
C GLY A 227 10.47 4.35 10.54
N GLY A 228 9.94 3.44 9.72
CA GLY A 228 9.98 3.51 8.25
C GLY A 228 8.85 4.36 7.63
N ALA A 229 7.83 4.68 8.41
CA ALA A 229 6.71 5.47 7.94
C ALA A 229 6.20 6.49 8.98
N ILE A 230 5.54 7.55 8.47
CA ILE A 230 4.71 8.45 9.25
C ILE A 230 3.25 8.21 8.86
N GLN A 231 2.38 7.97 9.85
CA GLN A 231 0.94 7.97 9.66
C GLN A 231 0.34 9.24 10.26
N ILE A 232 -0.36 10.03 9.44
CA ILE A 232 -1.05 11.24 9.88
C ILE A 232 -2.28 10.84 10.69
N GLU A 233 -2.45 11.47 11.85
CA GLU A 233 -3.62 11.24 12.69
C GLU A 233 -4.87 11.91 12.15
N LYS A 234 -6.02 11.27 12.37
CA LYS A 234 -7.31 11.82 11.99
C LYS A 234 -7.75 12.89 13.00
N ASN A 235 -7.59 14.15 12.60
CA ASN A 235 -8.05 15.30 13.38
C ASN A 235 -8.38 16.48 12.44
N ASN A 236 -8.85 17.59 12.99
CA ASN A 236 -9.22 18.77 12.20
C ASN A 236 -8.03 19.43 11.48
N ASN A 237 -6.80 19.15 11.91
CA ASN A 237 -5.57 19.69 11.34
C ASN A 237 -4.83 18.69 10.42
N MET A 238 -5.45 17.54 10.07
CA MET A 238 -4.76 16.46 9.35
C MET A 238 -4.09 16.93 8.06
N ASN A 239 -4.72 17.83 7.29
CA ASN A 239 -4.14 18.34 6.06
C ASN A 239 -2.91 19.23 6.32
N LYS A 240 -2.96 20.05 7.37
CA LYS A 240 -1.82 20.86 7.82
C LYS A 240 -0.69 19.95 8.30
N ASN A 241 -0.98 19.00 9.17
CA ASN A 241 -0.01 18.03 9.69
C ASN A 241 0.67 17.25 8.57
N PHE A 242 -0.08 16.85 7.54
CA PHE A 242 0.46 16.21 6.34
C PHE A 242 1.45 17.11 5.59
N THR A 243 1.08 18.37 5.36
CA THR A 243 1.93 19.34 4.67
C THR A 243 3.19 19.64 5.46
N ASP A 244 3.06 19.89 6.77
CA ASP A 244 4.18 20.17 7.67
C ASP A 244 5.15 18.98 7.75
N SER A 245 4.63 17.75 7.87
CA SER A 245 5.46 16.53 7.89
C SER A 245 6.25 16.34 6.60
N ILE A 246 5.64 16.56 5.44
CA ILE A 246 6.37 16.47 4.15
C ILE A 246 7.44 17.56 4.06
N PHE A 247 7.13 18.78 4.46
CA PHE A 247 8.09 19.87 4.43
C PHE A 247 9.29 19.59 5.35
N GLU A 248 9.04 19.11 6.57
CA GLU A 248 10.08 18.71 7.51
C GLU A 248 10.96 17.60 6.93
N LEU A 249 10.37 16.54 6.38
CA LEU A 249 11.11 15.44 5.76
C LEU A 249 11.95 15.92 4.58
N LEU A 250 11.38 16.67 3.65
CA LEU A 250 12.12 17.21 2.50
C LEU A 250 13.23 18.19 2.91
N SER A 251 13.16 18.75 4.12
CA SER A 251 14.19 19.60 4.69
C SER A 251 15.28 18.82 5.43
N ASN A 252 15.05 17.54 5.70
CA ASN A 252 15.99 16.66 6.42
C ASN A 252 16.27 15.37 5.64
N PRO A 253 17.23 15.38 4.69
CA PRO A 253 17.58 14.22 3.88
C PRO A 253 18.05 13.01 4.70
N GLU A 254 18.75 13.22 5.81
CA GLU A 254 19.23 12.16 6.69
C GLU A 254 18.05 11.39 7.30
N ARG A 255 17.04 12.10 7.75
CA ARG A 255 15.82 11.48 8.27
C ARG A 255 15.09 10.65 7.20
N ILE A 256 15.03 11.13 5.96
CA ILE A 256 14.46 10.34 4.84
C ILE A 256 15.27 9.06 4.63
N GLU A 257 16.59 9.14 4.64
CA GLU A 257 17.47 7.98 4.46
C GLU A 257 17.28 6.95 5.58
N ASP A 258 17.24 7.40 6.84
CA ASP A 258 17.04 6.51 7.98
C ASP A 258 15.65 5.87 7.98
N MET A 259 14.62 6.62 7.65
CA MET A 259 13.28 6.07 7.43
C MET A 259 13.28 5.02 6.30
N GLY A 260 14.01 5.28 5.23
CA GLY A 260 14.17 4.33 4.12
C GLY A 260 14.82 3.01 4.58
N LYS A 261 15.91 3.07 5.34
CA LYS A 261 16.57 1.89 5.93
C LYS A 261 15.61 1.09 6.81
N ASN A 262 14.89 1.78 7.69
CA ASN A 262 13.91 1.17 8.59
C ASN A 262 12.73 0.53 7.82
N SER A 263 12.29 1.17 6.76
CA SER A 263 11.26 0.67 5.85
C SER A 263 11.69 -0.64 5.18
N LEU A 264 12.94 -0.73 4.74
CA LEU A 264 13.50 -1.94 4.13
C LEU A 264 13.62 -3.08 5.15
N ILE A 265 14.05 -2.80 6.37
CA ILE A 265 14.11 -3.78 7.48
C ILE A 265 12.70 -4.34 7.76
N ALA A 266 11.70 -3.47 7.89
CA ALA A 266 10.32 -3.88 8.11
C ALA A 266 9.78 -4.76 6.96
N SER A 267 10.16 -4.44 5.71
CA SER A 267 9.83 -5.27 4.55
C SER A 267 10.45 -6.66 4.64
N GLY A 268 11.69 -6.79 5.10
CA GLY A 268 12.37 -8.08 5.33
C GLY A 268 11.64 -8.95 6.36
N TYR A 269 11.22 -8.38 7.48
CA TYR A 269 10.41 -9.10 8.48
C TYR A 269 9.04 -9.52 7.93
N ALA A 270 8.40 -8.69 7.11
CA ALA A 270 7.14 -9.04 6.48
C ALA A 270 7.30 -10.21 5.50
N GLN A 271 8.40 -10.24 4.73
CA GLN A 271 8.74 -11.34 3.83
C GLN A 271 8.98 -12.63 4.61
N GLN A 272 9.79 -12.60 5.67
CA GLN A 272 10.04 -13.77 6.51
C GLN A 272 8.74 -14.39 7.05
N ARG A 273 7.84 -13.55 7.61
CA ARG A 273 6.52 -14.04 8.09
C ARG A 273 5.68 -14.64 6.97
N ALA A 274 5.80 -14.14 5.75
CA ALA A 274 5.09 -14.65 4.61
C ALA A 274 5.66 -16.01 4.13
N ASP A 275 6.97 -16.17 4.18
CA ASP A 275 7.66 -17.45 3.90
C ASP A 275 7.24 -18.52 4.91
N GLU A 276 7.18 -18.18 6.20
CA GLU A 276 6.66 -19.08 7.25
C GLU A 276 5.22 -19.51 6.97
N ALA A 277 4.37 -18.58 6.51
CA ALA A 277 3.00 -18.88 6.11
C ALA A 277 2.93 -19.85 4.92
N SER A 278 3.82 -19.65 3.95
CA SER A 278 3.92 -20.51 2.76
C SER A 278 4.37 -21.92 3.14
N VAL A 279 5.38 -22.06 3.98
CA VAL A 279 5.84 -23.36 4.52
C VAL A 279 4.72 -24.07 5.28
N TYR A 280 3.96 -23.33 6.08
CA TYR A 280 2.83 -23.90 6.80
C TYR A 280 1.74 -24.42 5.84
N LEU A 281 1.41 -23.67 4.79
CA LEU A 281 0.47 -24.10 3.75
C LEU A 281 0.93 -25.37 3.06
N LEU A 282 2.20 -25.43 2.66
CA LEU A 282 2.77 -26.64 2.03
C LEU A 282 2.67 -27.86 2.94
N LYS A 283 2.96 -27.71 4.24
CA LYS A 283 2.80 -28.82 5.21
C LYS A 283 1.35 -29.29 5.32
N LEU A 284 0.37 -28.40 5.27
CA LEU A 284 -1.05 -28.76 5.28
C LEU A 284 -1.44 -29.57 4.04
N LEU A 285 -0.95 -29.17 2.86
CA LEU A 285 -1.20 -29.89 1.59
C LEU A 285 -0.58 -31.30 1.61
N GLN A 286 0.69 -31.42 2.00
CA GLN A 286 1.40 -32.69 2.08
C GLN A 286 0.77 -33.70 3.07
N LYS A 287 0.28 -33.18 4.22
CA LYS A 287 -0.41 -34.02 5.22
C LYS A 287 -1.71 -34.64 4.68
N ASN A 288 -2.37 -33.93 3.76
CA ASN A 288 -3.60 -34.42 3.13
C ASN A 288 -3.32 -35.40 2.00
N ASP A 289 -2.23 -35.27 1.26
CA ASP A 289 -1.82 -36.24 0.23
C ASP A 289 -1.44 -37.58 0.87
N LYS A 290 -0.73 -37.59 2.00
CA LYS A 290 -0.44 -38.84 2.76
C LYS A 290 -1.71 -39.55 3.27
N LYS A 291 -2.74 -38.77 3.67
CA LYS A 291 -4.03 -39.40 4.02
C LYS A 291 -4.75 -40.01 2.83
N LYS A 292 -4.64 -39.45 1.64
CA LYS A 292 -5.22 -40.00 0.41
C LYS A 292 -4.57 -41.33 0.02
N LEU A 293 -3.26 -41.47 0.19
CA LEU A 293 -2.51 -42.69 -0.11
C LEU A 293 -2.85 -43.85 0.86
N LEU A 294 -3.23 -43.53 2.10
CA LEU A 294 -3.60 -44.54 3.13
C LEU A 294 -5.06 -45.04 3.04
N TYR A 295 -5.89 -44.45 2.18
CA TYR A 295 -7.31 -44.84 2.00
C TYR A 295 -7.61 -45.41 0.61
N ASN A 296 -6.60 -45.62 -0.23
CA ASN A 296 -6.73 -46.24 -1.56
C ASN A 296 -6.14 -47.69 -1.59
N ASP A 297 -5.84 -48.26 -0.43
CA ASP A 297 -5.62 -49.66 -0.19
C ASP A 297 -6.87 -50.17 0.60
#